data_770d057e84cc688d0ec4b7be0d25db75
#
_entry.id   770d057e84cc688d0ec4b7be0d25db75
#
_cell.length_a   1.000
_cell.length_b   1.000
_cell.length_c   1.000
_cell.angle_alpha   90.00
_cell.angle_beta   90.00
_cell.angle_gamma   90.00
#
_symmetry.space_group_name_H-M   'P 1'
#
loop_
_entity.id
_entity.type
_entity.pdbx_description
1 polymer ?
#
loop_
_entity_poly.entity_id
_entity_poly.type
_entity_poly.pdbx_seq_one_letter_code
_entity_poly.pdbx_strand_id
1 'polypeptide(L)'
;ASCLVGSEMCIRDRFKVIAEYKGTDLVGMEYEQLIPWVKPVEVSEDGNWKPSDKAFRVIPGDYVTTEDGTGIVHIAPTFGADDANVARAAGIPSLFMINKKGETRPMVDLTGKFYLLNELDENFVKECVDVDKYKEYQGAWVKNAYDPQFMVDGKYDEKAAQAAESLDIVIAMMMKADNKAFKIEKHVHNYPHCWRTDKPVLYYPLDSWFIRSTACKERMMELNKTINWKPESTGTGRFGKWLENLNDWNLSR
;
A
#
# COMPACT_ATOMS: atom_id res chain seq x y z
N ALA A 1 -5.01 5.06 3.69
CA ALA A 1 -4.63 6.18 2.83
C ALA A 1 -4.89 7.47 3.58
N SER A 2 -3.87 8.08 4.16
CA SER A 2 -4.00 9.43 4.68
C SER A 2 -3.92 10.36 3.48
N CYS A 3 -5.05 10.63 2.87
CA CYS A 3 -5.14 11.74 1.95
C CYS A 3 -4.83 13.04 2.67
N LEU A 4 -4.16 13.94 1.97
CA LEU A 4 -3.99 15.35 2.30
C LEU A 4 -5.34 16.12 2.33
N VAL A 5 -6.38 15.53 2.89
CA VAL A 5 -7.78 16.01 2.77
C VAL A 5 -8.13 17.14 3.74
N GLY A 6 -7.26 17.49 4.68
CA GLY A 6 -7.57 18.53 5.67
C GLY A 6 -7.23 19.96 5.27
N SER A 7 -6.57 20.18 4.14
CA SER A 7 -5.95 21.47 3.85
C SER A 7 -6.86 22.51 3.18
N GLU A 8 -7.92 22.12 2.50
CA GLU A 8 -8.69 23.07 1.70
C GLU A 8 -9.51 24.08 2.51
N MET A 9 -10.11 23.66 3.62
CA MET A 9 -11.03 24.58 4.36
C MET A 9 -10.33 25.70 5.13
N CYS A 10 -9.09 25.49 5.59
CA CYS A 10 -8.36 26.50 6.36
C CYS A 10 -7.46 27.42 5.52
N ILE A 11 -7.24 27.11 4.25
CA ILE A 11 -6.29 27.79 3.37
C ILE A 11 -7.00 28.76 2.42
N ARG A 12 -8.28 28.58 2.14
CA ARG A 12 -9.03 29.35 1.13
C ARG A 12 -8.89 30.86 1.26
N ASP A 13 -8.65 31.38 2.47
CA ASP A 13 -8.60 32.82 2.69
C ASP A 13 -7.20 33.44 2.56
N ARG A 14 -6.16 32.63 2.27
CA ARG A 14 -4.75 33.11 2.30
C ARG A 14 -3.88 32.70 1.12
N PHE A 15 -4.44 32.08 0.08
CA PHE A 15 -3.67 31.69 -1.09
C PHE A 15 -4.21 32.35 -2.36
N LYS A 16 -3.34 32.46 -3.35
CA LYS A 16 -3.68 32.92 -4.69
C LYS A 16 -3.59 31.73 -5.64
N VAL A 17 -4.68 31.39 -6.32
CA VAL A 17 -4.65 30.43 -7.41
C VAL A 17 -3.79 31.02 -8.53
N ILE A 18 -2.72 30.32 -8.88
CA ILE A 18 -1.79 30.73 -9.95
C ILE A 18 -2.04 29.96 -11.25
N ALA A 19 -2.59 28.74 -11.16
CA ALA A 19 -2.96 27.92 -12.31
C ALA A 19 -4.00 26.86 -11.93
N GLU A 20 -4.71 26.35 -12.90
CA GLU A 20 -5.65 25.24 -12.81
C GLU A 20 -5.27 24.20 -13.86
N TYR A 21 -5.27 22.92 -13.49
CA TYR A 21 -4.93 21.81 -14.36
C TYR A 21 -6.00 20.72 -14.26
N LYS A 22 -6.26 20.03 -15.36
CA LYS A 22 -6.98 18.76 -15.31
C LYS A 22 -6.04 17.65 -14.85
N GLY A 23 -6.56 16.63 -14.19
CA GLY A 23 -5.74 15.47 -13.78
C GLY A 23 -4.96 14.85 -14.93
N THR A 24 -5.55 14.84 -16.15
CA THR A 24 -4.89 14.36 -17.37
C THR A 24 -3.64 15.15 -17.75
N ASP A 25 -3.58 16.43 -17.42
CA ASP A 25 -2.43 17.30 -17.72
C ASP A 25 -1.24 17.01 -16.82
N LEU A 26 -1.48 16.35 -15.68
CA LEU A 26 -0.47 15.99 -14.69
C LEU A 26 0.12 14.60 -14.95
N VAL A 27 -0.51 13.76 -15.78
CA VAL A 27 -0.04 12.40 -16.06
C VAL A 27 1.36 12.41 -16.65
N GLY A 28 2.25 11.59 -16.06
CA GLY A 28 3.66 11.51 -16.44
C GLY A 28 4.56 12.51 -15.71
N MET A 29 4.01 13.45 -14.95
CA MET A 29 4.82 14.34 -14.11
C MET A 29 5.59 13.53 -13.08
N GLU A 30 6.89 13.76 -12.98
CA GLU A 30 7.75 13.12 -12.00
C GLU A 30 7.92 14.00 -10.77
N TYR A 31 8.12 13.37 -9.61
CA TYR A 31 8.34 14.06 -8.35
C TYR A 31 9.43 13.37 -7.54
N GLU A 32 10.08 14.12 -6.67
CA GLU A 32 11.14 13.62 -5.79
C GLU A 32 10.54 12.67 -4.72
N GLN A 33 11.19 11.53 -4.50
CA GLN A 33 10.83 10.63 -3.39
C GLN A 33 10.94 11.37 -2.05
N LEU A 34 9.84 11.42 -1.31
CA LEU A 34 9.78 12.16 -0.03
C LEU A 34 10.67 11.54 1.05
N ILE A 35 10.71 10.22 1.12
CA ILE A 35 11.48 9.44 2.11
C ILE A 35 12.45 8.53 1.34
N PRO A 36 13.61 9.04 0.91
CA PRO A 36 14.53 8.32 0.02
C PRO A 36 15.43 7.35 0.79
N TRP A 37 14.86 6.52 1.67
CA TRP A 37 15.63 5.52 2.42
C TRP A 37 16.01 4.34 1.55
N VAL A 38 15.12 3.95 0.63
CA VAL A 38 15.28 2.79 -0.24
C VAL A 38 14.82 3.16 -1.64
N LYS A 39 15.61 2.83 -2.65
CA LYS A 39 15.24 2.98 -4.06
C LYS A 39 14.36 1.81 -4.50
N PRO A 40 13.35 2.06 -5.35
CA PRO A 40 12.57 0.99 -5.97
C PRO A 40 13.43 0.08 -6.84
N VAL A 41 13.03 -1.18 -6.95
CA VAL A 41 13.67 -2.15 -7.84
C VAL A 41 12.67 -2.80 -8.77
N GLU A 42 13.08 -3.06 -10.00
CA GLU A 42 12.40 -3.98 -10.89
C GLU A 42 12.95 -5.37 -10.65
N VAL A 43 12.06 -6.34 -10.50
CA VAL A 43 12.42 -7.75 -10.31
C VAL A 43 11.89 -8.53 -11.51
N SER A 44 12.75 -9.30 -12.16
CA SER A 44 12.40 -10.18 -13.27
C SER A 44 11.86 -11.52 -12.79
N GLU A 45 11.24 -12.29 -13.67
CA GLU A 45 10.65 -13.61 -13.35
C GLU A 45 11.69 -14.62 -12.84
N ASP A 46 12.95 -14.49 -13.25
CA ASP A 46 14.08 -15.30 -12.80
C ASP A 46 14.71 -14.82 -11.48
N GLY A 47 14.10 -13.83 -10.83
CA GLY A 47 14.51 -13.30 -9.52
C GLY A 47 15.65 -12.30 -9.57
N ASN A 48 16.17 -11.93 -10.74
CA ASN A 48 17.15 -10.85 -10.85
C ASN A 48 16.48 -9.50 -10.62
N TRP A 49 17.20 -8.59 -9.99
CA TRP A 49 16.71 -7.26 -9.70
C TRP A 49 17.66 -6.17 -10.21
N LYS A 50 17.13 -4.99 -10.44
CA LYS A 50 17.88 -3.76 -10.77
C LYS A 50 17.18 -2.54 -10.19
N PRO A 51 17.89 -1.48 -9.82
CA PRO A 51 17.31 -0.19 -9.45
C PRO A 51 16.41 0.34 -10.58
N SER A 52 15.33 1.01 -10.21
CA SER A 52 14.34 1.56 -11.16
C SER A 52 14.05 3.03 -10.89
N ASP A 53 13.98 3.80 -11.97
CA ASP A 53 13.59 5.21 -11.95
C ASP A 53 12.13 5.41 -12.39
N LYS A 54 11.36 4.31 -12.57
CA LYS A 54 9.98 4.38 -13.07
C LYS A 54 8.95 4.77 -12.02
N ALA A 55 9.30 4.75 -10.73
CA ALA A 55 8.42 5.18 -9.64
C ALA A 55 8.34 6.71 -9.53
N PHE A 56 7.57 7.19 -8.57
CA PHE A 56 7.44 8.61 -8.21
C PHE A 56 7.00 9.51 -9.36
N ARG A 57 5.96 9.07 -10.07
CA ARG A 57 5.30 9.82 -11.13
C ARG A 57 3.78 9.74 -11.02
N VAL A 58 3.11 10.74 -11.58
CA VAL A 58 1.65 10.78 -11.65
C VAL A 58 1.16 9.81 -12.72
N ILE A 59 0.22 8.95 -12.36
CA ILE A 59 -0.44 8.01 -13.26
C ILE A 59 -1.96 8.23 -13.25
N PRO A 60 -2.70 7.88 -14.30
CA PRO A 60 -4.15 8.02 -14.31
C PRO A 60 -4.82 7.01 -13.39
N GLY A 61 -5.94 7.42 -12.76
CA GLY A 61 -6.76 6.55 -11.94
C GLY A 61 -8.23 6.93 -12.04
N ASP A 62 -9.04 6.09 -12.67
CA ASP A 62 -10.46 6.37 -12.93
C ASP A 62 -11.32 6.43 -11.65
N TYR A 63 -10.79 5.94 -10.54
CA TYR A 63 -11.44 5.97 -9.22
C TYR A 63 -11.17 7.26 -8.44
N VAL A 64 -10.30 8.13 -8.94
CA VAL A 64 -9.96 9.40 -8.27
C VAL A 64 -11.02 10.44 -8.56
N THR A 65 -11.57 11.06 -7.52
CA THR A 65 -12.57 12.12 -7.62
C THR A 65 -12.06 13.41 -7.00
N THR A 66 -12.70 14.53 -7.33
CA THR A 66 -12.48 15.84 -6.71
C THR A 66 -13.55 16.19 -5.69
N GLU A 67 -14.53 15.30 -5.47
CA GLU A 67 -15.61 15.49 -4.51
C GLU A 67 -15.11 15.34 -3.07
N ASP A 68 -14.25 14.33 -2.88
CA ASP A 68 -13.58 14.07 -1.60
C ASP A 68 -12.07 14.14 -1.81
N GLY A 69 -11.44 15.24 -1.37
CA GLY A 69 -9.99 15.38 -1.44
C GLY A 69 -9.46 16.29 -2.53
N THR A 70 -8.21 16.09 -2.90
CA THR A 70 -7.45 16.99 -3.78
C THR A 70 -7.50 16.60 -5.25
N GLY A 71 -8.12 15.47 -5.62
CA GLY A 71 -8.02 14.89 -6.95
C GLY A 71 -6.70 14.17 -7.22
N ILE A 72 -5.84 14.06 -6.21
CA ILE A 72 -4.56 13.31 -6.25
C ILE A 72 -4.54 12.34 -5.08
N VAL A 73 -4.34 11.04 -5.37
CA VAL A 73 -4.30 9.97 -4.39
C VAL A 73 -2.91 9.35 -4.36
N HIS A 74 -2.36 9.17 -3.15
CA HIS A 74 -1.12 8.42 -2.98
C HIS A 74 -1.36 6.93 -3.19
N ILE A 75 -0.49 6.28 -3.96
CA ILE A 75 -0.54 4.84 -4.25
C ILE A 75 0.60 4.13 -3.52
N ALA A 76 0.27 3.08 -2.76
CA ALA A 76 1.21 2.23 -2.06
C ALA A 76 1.16 0.77 -2.58
N PRO A 77 1.77 0.45 -3.72
CA PRO A 77 1.61 -0.84 -4.42
C PRO A 77 2.03 -2.05 -3.60
N THR A 78 2.93 -1.87 -2.64
CA THR A 78 3.41 -2.96 -1.78
C THR A 78 2.36 -3.44 -0.77
N PHE A 79 1.45 -2.55 -0.34
CA PHE A 79 0.51 -2.84 0.76
C PHE A 79 -0.97 -2.76 0.36
N GLY A 80 -1.31 -2.05 -0.72
CA GLY A 80 -2.67 -1.94 -1.24
C GLY A 80 -2.89 -2.87 -2.44
N ALA A 81 -3.94 -3.72 -2.40
CA ALA A 81 -4.24 -4.63 -3.52
C ALA A 81 -4.67 -3.87 -4.77
N ASP A 82 -5.53 -2.87 -4.63
CA ASP A 82 -5.96 -2.02 -5.74
C ASP A 82 -4.81 -1.17 -6.24
N ASP A 83 -4.01 -0.61 -5.34
CA ASP A 83 -2.79 0.15 -5.66
C ASP A 83 -1.79 -0.69 -6.46
N ALA A 84 -1.61 -1.97 -6.07
CA ALA A 84 -0.74 -2.91 -6.79
C ALA A 84 -1.24 -3.18 -8.22
N ASN A 85 -2.55 -3.28 -8.43
CA ASN A 85 -3.14 -3.49 -9.75
C ASN A 85 -2.96 -2.27 -10.64
N VAL A 86 -3.22 -1.08 -10.12
CA VAL A 86 -3.06 0.19 -10.86
C VAL A 86 -1.59 0.43 -11.20
N ALA A 87 -0.68 0.24 -10.25
CA ALA A 87 0.75 0.38 -10.46
C ALA A 87 1.29 -0.60 -11.51
N ARG A 88 0.84 -1.88 -11.45
CA ARG A 88 1.23 -2.89 -12.43
C ARG A 88 0.76 -2.54 -13.83
N ALA A 89 -0.49 -2.07 -13.98
CA ALA A 89 -1.03 -1.63 -15.27
C ALA A 89 -0.25 -0.43 -15.85
N ALA A 90 0.26 0.44 -15.00
CA ALA A 90 1.08 1.59 -15.39
C ALA A 90 2.59 1.28 -15.49
N GLY A 91 3.03 0.05 -15.21
CA GLY A 91 4.46 -0.33 -15.21
C GLY A 91 5.27 0.30 -14.09
N ILE A 92 4.63 0.67 -12.98
CA ILE A 92 5.28 1.24 -11.79
C ILE A 92 5.75 0.11 -10.87
N PRO A 93 7.03 0.04 -10.49
CA PRO A 93 7.52 -0.97 -9.56
C PRO A 93 7.03 -0.70 -8.14
N SER A 94 6.75 -1.79 -7.41
CA SER A 94 6.52 -1.72 -5.97
C SER A 94 7.82 -1.46 -5.23
N LEU A 95 7.74 -0.82 -4.06
CA LEU A 95 8.91 -0.62 -3.21
C LEU A 95 9.16 -1.90 -2.40
N PHE A 96 10.13 -2.68 -2.82
CA PHE A 96 10.58 -3.90 -2.16
C PHE A 96 12.03 -3.81 -1.70
N MET A 97 12.35 -4.59 -0.70
CA MET A 97 13.71 -4.90 -0.28
C MET A 97 14.09 -6.31 -0.73
N ILE A 98 15.38 -6.56 -0.87
CA ILE A 98 15.91 -7.90 -1.18
C ILE A 98 16.60 -8.43 0.07
N ASN A 99 16.14 -9.57 0.58
CA ASN A 99 16.76 -10.21 1.74
C ASN A 99 17.99 -11.05 1.33
N LYS A 100 18.74 -11.57 2.31
CA LYS A 100 19.93 -12.43 2.08
C LYS A 100 19.68 -13.69 1.28
N LYS A 101 18.41 -14.10 1.14
CA LYS A 101 18.03 -15.27 0.33
C LYS A 101 17.73 -14.89 -1.12
N GLY A 102 17.83 -13.62 -1.48
CA GLY A 102 17.44 -13.10 -2.80
C GLY A 102 15.92 -12.94 -2.97
N GLU A 103 15.14 -13.04 -1.90
CA GLU A 103 13.68 -12.90 -1.95
C GLU A 103 13.27 -11.44 -1.81
N THR A 104 12.26 -11.04 -2.58
CA THR A 104 11.62 -9.72 -2.43
C THR A 104 10.74 -9.70 -1.19
N ARG A 105 10.86 -8.63 -0.41
CA ARG A 105 10.07 -8.40 0.79
C ARG A 105 9.63 -6.93 0.87
N PRO A 106 8.48 -6.62 1.47
CA PRO A 106 8.17 -5.25 1.88
C PRO A 106 9.25 -4.67 2.78
N MET A 107 9.22 -3.37 3.06
CA MET A 107 10.19 -2.74 3.96
C MET A 107 10.12 -3.24 5.41
N VAL A 108 9.03 -3.89 5.77
CA VAL A 108 8.79 -4.45 7.11
C VAL A 108 8.57 -5.95 7.04
N ASP A 109 8.88 -6.63 8.12
CA ASP A 109 8.62 -8.05 8.29
C ASP A 109 7.13 -8.33 8.64
N LEU A 110 6.77 -9.61 8.81
CA LEU A 110 5.41 -10.05 9.15
C LEU A 110 4.94 -9.55 10.54
N THR A 111 5.82 -9.05 11.37
CA THR A 111 5.49 -8.48 12.68
C THR A 111 5.26 -6.97 12.61
N GLY A 112 5.54 -6.34 11.48
CA GLY A 112 5.45 -4.90 11.27
C GLY A 112 6.68 -4.13 11.71
N LYS A 113 7.84 -4.78 11.72
CA LYS A 113 9.13 -4.22 12.10
C LYS A 113 9.99 -4.01 10.86
N PHE A 114 10.64 -2.85 10.72
CA PHE A 114 11.58 -2.61 9.64
C PHE A 114 12.76 -3.57 9.70
N TYR A 115 13.13 -4.13 8.54
CA TYR A 115 14.29 -5.02 8.43
C TYR A 115 15.56 -4.35 8.93
N LEU A 116 16.41 -5.14 9.59
CA LEU A 116 17.77 -4.71 9.92
C LEU A 116 18.63 -4.76 8.65
N LEU A 117 19.59 -3.85 8.53
CA LEU A 117 20.51 -3.83 7.40
C LEU A 117 21.27 -5.15 7.19
N ASN A 118 21.56 -5.84 8.30
CA ASN A 118 22.24 -7.14 8.26
C ASN A 118 21.34 -8.32 7.84
N GLU A 119 20.04 -8.12 7.62
CA GLU A 119 19.08 -9.10 7.11
C GLU A 119 18.91 -9.00 5.59
N LEU A 120 19.42 -7.92 5.00
CA LEU A 120 19.29 -7.61 3.57
C LEU A 120 20.49 -8.12 2.77
N ASP A 121 20.29 -8.25 1.46
CA ASP A 121 21.36 -8.54 0.50
C ASP A 121 22.38 -7.41 0.45
N GLU A 122 23.67 -7.72 0.45
CA GLU A 122 24.75 -6.73 0.52
C GLU A 122 24.82 -5.83 -0.72
N ASN A 123 24.56 -6.38 -1.92
CA ASN A 123 24.56 -5.60 -3.14
C ASN A 123 23.36 -4.67 -3.18
N PHE A 124 22.19 -5.16 -2.74
CA PHE A 124 20.99 -4.34 -2.60
C PHE A 124 21.22 -3.17 -1.64
N VAL A 125 21.80 -3.42 -0.47
CA VAL A 125 22.11 -2.36 0.50
C VAL A 125 23.04 -1.31 -0.12
N LYS A 126 24.07 -1.75 -0.82
CA LYS A 126 25.05 -0.85 -1.45
C LYS A 126 24.47 0.01 -2.56
N GLU A 127 23.55 -0.55 -3.38
CA GLU A 127 23.03 0.13 -4.57
C GLU A 127 21.72 0.90 -4.31
N CYS A 128 20.88 0.39 -3.40
CA CYS A 128 19.52 0.86 -3.25
C CYS A 128 19.17 1.46 -1.89
N VAL A 129 20.01 1.33 -0.86
CA VAL A 129 19.70 1.80 0.49
C VAL A 129 20.58 2.98 0.88
N ASP A 130 19.95 4.09 1.28
CA ASP A 130 20.63 5.18 1.97
C ASP A 130 20.88 4.74 3.43
N VAL A 131 22.06 4.12 3.65
CA VAL A 131 22.40 3.52 4.94
C VAL A 131 22.39 4.54 6.07
N ASP A 132 22.83 5.77 5.81
CA ASP A 132 22.91 6.81 6.85
C ASP A 132 21.52 7.24 7.33
N LYS A 133 20.55 7.30 6.46
CA LYS A 133 19.17 7.62 6.82
C LYS A 133 18.41 6.39 7.36
N TYR A 134 18.55 5.25 6.68
CA TYR A 134 17.81 4.05 7.03
C TYR A 134 18.23 3.47 8.41
N LYS A 135 19.49 3.58 8.80
CA LYS A 135 20.00 3.03 10.07
C LYS A 135 19.28 3.55 11.32
N GLU A 136 18.70 4.74 11.25
CA GLU A 136 17.94 5.33 12.36
C GLU A 136 16.59 4.64 12.58
N TYR A 137 16.04 4.01 11.52
CA TYR A 137 14.71 3.41 11.50
C TYR A 137 14.72 1.89 11.45
N GLN A 138 15.87 1.27 11.13
CA GLN A 138 15.97 -0.19 11.14
C GLN A 138 15.53 -0.76 12.48
N GLY A 139 14.70 -1.79 12.45
CA GLY A 139 14.17 -2.42 13.65
C GLY A 139 13.06 -1.65 14.38
N ALA A 140 12.66 -0.46 13.91
CA ALA A 140 11.51 0.26 14.42
C ALA A 140 10.19 -0.41 14.02
N TRP A 141 9.17 -0.27 14.85
CA TRP A 141 7.83 -0.78 14.59
C TRP A 141 7.00 0.27 13.86
N VAL A 142 6.26 -0.14 12.81
CA VAL A 142 5.36 0.76 12.07
C VAL A 142 4.17 1.24 12.89
N LYS A 143 3.80 0.49 13.93
CA LYS A 143 2.76 0.87 14.89
C LYS A 143 3.15 0.40 16.28
N ASN A 144 2.93 1.24 17.29
CA ASN A 144 3.13 0.88 18.68
C ASN A 144 2.32 -0.38 19.09
N ALA A 145 1.16 -0.61 18.45
CA ALA A 145 0.35 -1.80 18.68
C ALA A 145 1.04 -3.13 18.34
N TYR A 146 2.08 -3.10 17.52
CA TYR A 146 2.85 -4.30 17.16
C TYR A 146 4.05 -4.53 18.06
N ASP A 147 4.49 -3.50 18.77
CA ASP A 147 5.66 -3.57 19.65
C ASP A 147 5.34 -4.35 20.93
N PRO A 148 6.09 -5.43 21.21
CA PRO A 148 5.91 -6.23 22.43
C PRO A 148 6.06 -5.45 23.74
N GLN A 149 6.75 -4.31 23.77
CA GLN A 149 6.90 -3.48 24.96
C GLN A 149 5.56 -3.00 25.53
N PHE A 150 4.52 -2.90 24.70
CA PHE A 150 3.17 -2.53 25.12
C PHE A 150 2.26 -3.72 25.46
N MET A 151 2.86 -4.92 25.62
CA MET A 151 2.14 -6.11 26.08
C MET A 151 2.43 -6.32 27.58
N VAL A 152 1.41 -6.19 28.42
CA VAL A 152 1.49 -6.43 29.86
C VAL A 152 0.65 -7.66 30.20
N ASP A 153 1.25 -8.69 30.78
CA ASP A 153 0.59 -9.96 31.15
C ASP A 153 -0.23 -10.57 30.00
N GLY A 154 0.30 -10.50 28.76
CA GLY A 154 -0.34 -11.02 27.56
C GLY A 154 -1.50 -10.17 27.03
N LYS A 155 -1.75 -8.99 27.60
CA LYS A 155 -2.76 -8.04 27.16
C LYS A 155 -2.09 -6.78 26.57
N TYR A 156 -2.70 -6.23 25.55
CA TYR A 156 -2.25 -4.98 24.94
C TYR A 156 -2.62 -3.77 25.80
N ASP A 157 -1.62 -2.99 26.20
CA ASP A 157 -1.81 -1.71 26.90
C ASP A 157 -1.95 -0.57 25.87
N GLU A 158 -3.19 -0.37 25.43
CA GLU A 158 -3.53 0.66 24.46
C GLU A 158 -3.20 2.08 24.97
N LYS A 159 -3.38 2.35 26.26
CA LYS A 159 -3.12 3.67 26.82
C LYS A 159 -1.63 4.01 26.79
N ALA A 160 -0.79 3.07 27.18
CA ALA A 160 0.67 3.26 27.11
C ALA A 160 1.14 3.41 25.66
N ALA A 161 0.60 2.62 24.73
CA ALA A 161 0.94 2.68 23.33
C ALA A 161 0.49 4.00 22.66
N GLN A 162 -0.66 4.55 23.05
CA GLN A 162 -1.15 5.84 22.53
C GLN A 162 -0.39 7.03 23.14
N ALA A 163 0.12 6.91 24.35
CA ALA A 163 0.91 7.95 25.01
C ALA A 163 2.36 7.99 24.53
N ALA A 164 2.86 6.90 23.97
CA ALA A 164 4.23 6.82 23.46
C ALA A 164 4.35 7.49 22.09
N GLU A 165 5.55 7.97 21.75
CA GLU A 165 5.85 8.48 20.44
C GLU A 165 5.65 7.38 19.39
N SER A 166 4.90 7.68 18.33
CA SER A 166 4.66 6.76 17.22
C SER A 166 5.55 7.11 16.03
N LEU A 167 5.81 6.13 15.17
CA LEU A 167 6.53 6.37 13.92
C LEU A 167 5.88 7.44 13.05
N ASP A 168 4.54 7.55 13.07
CA ASP A 168 3.82 8.59 12.34
C ASP A 168 4.24 9.99 12.79
N ILE A 169 4.43 10.20 14.09
CA ILE A 169 4.90 11.48 14.66
C ILE A 169 6.35 11.72 14.24
N VAL A 170 7.21 10.72 14.33
CA VAL A 170 8.62 10.81 13.94
C VAL A 170 8.75 11.20 12.47
N ILE A 171 8.02 10.54 11.56
CA ILE A 171 8.02 10.86 10.14
C ILE A 171 7.46 12.28 9.89
N ALA A 172 6.38 12.66 10.55
CA ALA A 172 5.81 13.99 10.42
C ALA A 172 6.80 15.09 10.84
N MET A 173 7.52 14.87 11.93
CA MET A 173 8.54 15.81 12.41
C MET A 173 9.77 15.86 11.47
N MET A 174 10.19 14.72 10.93
CA MET A 174 11.25 14.65 9.92
C MET A 174 10.85 15.45 8.66
N MET A 175 9.65 15.23 8.13
CA MET A 175 9.15 15.98 6.97
C MET A 175 9.08 17.48 7.24
N LYS A 176 8.71 17.88 8.45
CA LYS A 176 8.69 19.28 8.86
C LYS A 176 10.10 19.88 8.93
N ALA A 177 11.04 19.16 9.52
CA ALA A 177 12.43 19.58 9.62
C ALA A 177 13.07 19.76 8.23
N ASP A 178 12.75 18.86 7.29
CA ASP A 178 13.20 18.91 5.90
C ASP A 178 12.44 19.93 5.03
N ASN A 179 11.51 20.70 5.62
CA ASN A 179 10.62 21.64 4.92
C ASN A 179 9.83 20.99 3.75
N LYS A 180 9.48 19.71 3.90
CA LYS A 180 8.70 18.92 2.94
C LYS A 180 7.24 18.74 3.35
N ALA A 181 6.86 19.10 4.59
CA ALA A 181 5.49 19.05 5.07
C ALA A 181 4.80 20.39 4.91
N PHE A 182 3.80 20.46 4.04
CA PHE A 182 2.96 21.66 3.89
C PHE A 182 2.05 21.86 5.10
N LYS A 183 1.40 20.80 5.59
CA LYS A 183 0.53 20.80 6.76
C LYS A 183 0.52 19.42 7.41
N ILE A 184 0.47 19.38 8.74
CA ILE A 184 0.37 18.16 9.54
C ILE A 184 -0.91 18.28 10.37
N GLU A 185 -1.83 17.31 10.19
CA GLU A 185 -3.08 17.25 10.92
C GLU A 185 -3.34 15.86 11.47
N LYS A 186 -3.96 15.79 12.65
CA LYS A 186 -4.44 14.53 13.20
C LYS A 186 -5.78 14.17 12.55
N HIS A 187 -5.82 13.06 11.83
CA HIS A 187 -7.05 12.54 11.25
C HIS A 187 -7.48 11.27 11.99
N VAL A 188 -8.73 11.26 12.44
CA VAL A 188 -9.33 10.10 13.11
C VAL A 188 -10.24 9.37 12.11
N HIS A 189 -9.97 8.11 11.87
CA HIS A 189 -10.74 7.28 10.95
C HIS A 189 -10.88 5.85 11.49
N ASN A 190 -11.86 5.12 10.97
CA ASN A 190 -11.99 3.71 11.28
C ASN A 190 -10.84 2.91 10.64
N TYR A 191 -10.27 1.99 11.41
CA TYR A 191 -9.21 1.10 10.95
C TYR A 191 -9.59 -0.36 11.25
N PRO A 192 -9.38 -1.31 10.34
CA PRO A 192 -9.72 -2.71 10.58
C PRO A 192 -8.85 -3.31 11.67
N HIS A 193 -9.49 -4.01 12.61
CA HIS A 193 -8.85 -4.72 13.70
C HIS A 193 -9.06 -6.22 13.58
N CYS A 194 -8.10 -7.00 14.04
CA CYS A 194 -8.21 -8.44 14.12
C CYS A 194 -9.25 -8.82 15.18
N TRP A 195 -10.30 -9.54 14.79
CA TRP A 195 -11.38 -9.93 15.69
C TRP A 195 -10.97 -10.84 16.87
N ARG A 196 -9.78 -11.46 16.80
CA ARG A 196 -9.25 -12.32 17.87
C ARG A 196 -8.38 -11.56 18.88
N THR A 197 -7.58 -10.61 18.39
CA THR A 197 -6.56 -9.93 19.19
C THR A 197 -6.85 -8.47 19.44
N ASP A 198 -7.86 -7.95 18.75
CA ASP A 198 -8.25 -6.52 18.74
C ASP A 198 -7.11 -5.57 18.35
N LYS A 199 -6.07 -6.10 17.71
CA LYS A 199 -4.96 -5.29 17.20
C LYS A 199 -5.25 -4.81 15.78
N PRO A 200 -4.76 -3.63 15.39
CA PRO A 200 -4.87 -3.15 14.01
C PRO A 200 -4.23 -4.14 13.04
N VAL A 201 -4.88 -4.36 11.90
CA VAL A 201 -4.41 -5.27 10.86
C VAL A 201 -3.30 -4.60 10.06
N LEU A 202 -2.23 -5.32 9.77
CA LEU A 202 -1.24 -4.92 8.77
C LEU A 202 -1.63 -5.54 7.43
N TYR A 203 -1.91 -4.70 6.43
CA TYR A 203 -2.03 -5.18 5.05
C TYR A 203 -0.64 -5.57 4.57
N TYR A 204 -0.47 -6.82 4.17
CA TYR A 204 0.82 -7.38 3.84
C TYR A 204 0.70 -8.34 2.65
N PRO A 205 1.54 -8.25 1.62
CA PRO A 205 1.55 -9.20 0.52
C PRO A 205 2.04 -10.56 1.04
N LEU A 206 1.24 -11.59 0.85
CA LEU A 206 1.56 -12.96 1.22
C LEU A 206 1.45 -13.85 0.00
N ASP A 207 2.42 -14.73 -0.18
CA ASP A 207 2.32 -15.81 -1.14
C ASP A 207 1.13 -16.70 -0.79
N SER A 208 0.29 -16.95 -1.77
CA SER A 208 -0.97 -17.67 -1.58
C SER A 208 -1.20 -18.68 -2.68
N TRP A 209 -1.86 -19.78 -2.33
CA TRP A 209 -2.28 -20.78 -3.29
C TRP A 209 -3.62 -20.40 -3.90
N PHE A 210 -3.70 -20.46 -5.22
CA PHE A 210 -4.92 -20.18 -5.97
C PHE A 210 -5.29 -21.34 -6.87
N ILE A 211 -6.60 -21.61 -6.99
CA ILE A 211 -7.14 -22.37 -8.12
C ILE A 211 -7.47 -21.37 -9.22
N ARG A 212 -6.90 -21.56 -10.41
CA ARG A 212 -7.15 -20.70 -11.57
C ARG A 212 -8.56 -20.94 -12.14
N SER A 213 -9.57 -20.56 -11.37
CA SER A 213 -10.99 -20.70 -11.72
C SER A 213 -11.33 -19.93 -12.99
N THR A 214 -10.65 -18.81 -13.22
CA THR A 214 -10.84 -17.97 -14.41
C THR A 214 -10.52 -18.70 -15.72
N ALA A 215 -9.67 -19.73 -15.68
CA ALA A 215 -9.39 -20.57 -16.86
C ALA A 215 -10.62 -21.28 -17.44
N CYS A 216 -11.63 -21.53 -16.60
CA CYS A 216 -12.88 -22.19 -16.98
C CYS A 216 -14.07 -21.22 -17.08
N LYS A 217 -13.87 -19.92 -16.86
CA LYS A 217 -14.92 -18.92 -16.74
C LYS A 217 -15.86 -18.90 -17.94
N GLU A 218 -15.33 -18.77 -19.14
CA GLU A 218 -16.14 -18.70 -20.37
C GLU A 218 -16.96 -19.96 -20.54
N ARG A 219 -16.36 -21.13 -20.32
CA ARG A 219 -17.03 -22.40 -20.43
C ARG A 219 -18.15 -22.55 -19.39
N MET A 220 -17.93 -22.10 -18.16
CA MET A 220 -18.96 -22.09 -17.13
C MET A 220 -20.12 -21.16 -17.48
N MET A 221 -19.85 -19.99 -18.05
CA MET A 221 -20.88 -19.05 -18.53
C MET A 221 -21.72 -19.66 -19.66
N GLU A 222 -21.10 -20.38 -20.63
CA GLU A 222 -21.82 -21.09 -21.67
C GLU A 222 -22.73 -22.19 -21.09
N LEU A 223 -22.18 -23.03 -20.20
CA LEU A 223 -22.93 -24.11 -19.55
C LEU A 223 -24.07 -23.56 -18.68
N ASN A 224 -23.91 -22.43 -18.02
CA ASN A 224 -24.94 -21.78 -17.25
C ASN A 224 -26.19 -21.46 -18.11
N LYS A 225 -26.01 -21.10 -19.37
CA LYS A 225 -27.12 -20.83 -20.31
C LYS A 225 -27.90 -22.07 -20.71
N THR A 226 -27.34 -23.29 -20.53
CA THR A 226 -28.00 -24.55 -20.85
C THR A 226 -28.84 -25.10 -19.71
N ILE A 227 -28.72 -24.52 -18.51
CA ILE A 227 -29.45 -24.96 -17.31
C ILE A 227 -30.85 -24.37 -17.31
N ASN A 228 -31.86 -25.21 -17.10
CA ASN A 228 -33.23 -24.75 -16.91
C ASN A 228 -33.47 -24.26 -15.47
N TRP A 229 -33.03 -23.01 -15.23
CA TRP A 229 -33.15 -22.38 -13.93
C TRP A 229 -34.62 -22.08 -13.56
N LYS A 230 -34.98 -22.36 -12.31
CA LYS A 230 -36.31 -22.03 -11.74
C LYS A 230 -36.11 -21.29 -10.39
N PRO A 231 -36.33 -19.98 -10.32
CA PRO A 231 -36.70 -19.08 -11.43
C PRO A 231 -35.51 -18.84 -12.39
N GLU A 232 -35.80 -18.48 -13.62
CA GLU A 232 -34.80 -18.14 -14.67
C GLU A 232 -33.84 -17.03 -14.26
N SER A 233 -34.33 -16.07 -13.46
CA SER A 233 -33.57 -14.97 -12.90
C SER A 233 -32.37 -15.41 -12.03
N THR A 234 -32.34 -16.64 -11.54
CA THR A 234 -31.18 -17.18 -10.83
C THR A 234 -29.97 -17.30 -11.76
N GLY A 235 -30.18 -17.87 -12.94
CA GLY A 235 -29.11 -18.08 -13.93
C GLY A 235 -28.64 -16.80 -14.61
N THR A 236 -29.57 -15.89 -14.96
CA THR A 236 -29.25 -14.61 -15.62
C THR A 236 -28.90 -13.49 -14.62
N GLY A 237 -29.37 -13.59 -13.39
CA GLY A 237 -29.14 -12.62 -12.35
C GLY A 237 -27.93 -12.97 -11.46
N ARG A 238 -28.22 -13.38 -10.21
CA ARG A 238 -27.18 -13.53 -9.17
C ARG A 238 -26.05 -14.49 -9.57
N PHE A 239 -26.38 -15.67 -10.07
CA PHE A 239 -25.37 -16.67 -10.43
C PHE A 239 -24.63 -16.28 -11.72
N GLY A 240 -25.34 -15.81 -12.76
CA GLY A 240 -24.72 -15.33 -13.99
C GLY A 240 -23.75 -14.19 -13.74
N LYS A 241 -24.17 -13.19 -12.96
CA LYS A 241 -23.30 -12.07 -12.59
C LYS A 241 -22.11 -12.50 -11.73
N TRP A 242 -22.25 -13.50 -10.88
CA TRP A 242 -21.14 -14.07 -10.14
C TRP A 242 -20.14 -14.73 -11.08
N LEU A 243 -20.57 -15.47 -12.09
CA LEU A 243 -19.69 -16.04 -13.12
C LEU A 243 -19.01 -14.97 -13.97
N GLU A 244 -19.73 -13.90 -14.35
CA GLU A 244 -19.16 -12.77 -15.09
C GLU A 244 -18.03 -12.07 -14.32
N ASN A 245 -18.10 -12.04 -13.01
CA ASN A 245 -17.11 -11.45 -12.11
C ASN A 245 -16.23 -12.50 -11.41
N LEU A 246 -16.14 -13.72 -11.98
CA LEU A 246 -15.36 -14.80 -11.39
C LEU A 246 -13.88 -14.43 -11.34
N ASN A 247 -13.31 -14.54 -10.15
CA ASN A 247 -11.87 -14.43 -9.88
C ASN A 247 -11.29 -15.79 -9.53
N ASP A 248 -9.97 -15.89 -9.57
CA ASP A 248 -9.28 -17.10 -9.11
C ASP A 248 -9.54 -17.33 -7.62
N TRP A 249 -9.72 -18.58 -7.27
CA TRP A 249 -10.09 -18.95 -5.91
C TRP A 249 -8.87 -19.07 -5.01
N ASN A 250 -8.76 -18.14 -4.04
CA ASN A 250 -7.72 -18.18 -3.02
C ASN A 250 -8.01 -19.30 -2.00
N LEU A 251 -7.08 -20.23 -1.85
CA LEU A 251 -7.15 -21.35 -0.90
C LEU A 251 -6.44 -21.05 0.42
N SER A 252 -5.58 -20.03 0.45
CA SER A 252 -4.83 -19.65 1.63
C SER A 252 -5.70 -18.86 2.61
N ARG A 253 -5.57 -19.15 3.87
CA ARG A 253 -6.28 -18.47 4.95
C ARG A 253 -5.36 -18.22 6.13
#